data_d020573588b84bcd70f9ecae87097d99
#
_entry.id   d020573588b84bcd70f9ecae87097d99
#
_cell.length_a   1.000
_cell.length_b   1.000
_cell.length_c   1.000
_cell.angle_alpha   90.00
_cell.angle_beta   90.00
_cell.angle_gamma   90.00
#
_symmetry.space_group_name_H-M   'P 1'
#
loop_
_entity.id
_entity.type
_entity.pdbx_description
1 polymer ?
#
loop_
_entity_poly.entity_id
_entity_poly.type
_entity_poly.pdbx_seq_one_letter_code
_entity_poly.pdbx_strand_id
1 'polypeptide(L)'
;MRVLQAAVVILVSAAPVWPQAARLKTADAVLGRYQQALGGVAAIEKVQSETVRGEVEATGMAAKATFVYQAKPFKFVLRVKRPDGVEITQGFDGRISWVVTPKGASIDRDTAVEALRRDTDLQYALHQPDYFQKLELAGITDFEGHRCYWLHGTTHWGKDNNQYYDVETGLLVGYRFQADRLSPATATQLFQVYRSFGGPLVATTVTSRTGDRTQTFTYTSVSYEPLADSVFELPEAVKMLLK
;
A
#
# COMPACT_ATOMS: atom_id res chain seq x y z
N MET A 1 53.58 58.77 7.06
CA MET A 1 53.24 57.37 6.87
C MET A 1 51.93 57.11 7.64
N ARG A 2 50.83 56.99 6.95
CA ARG A 2 49.51 56.66 7.56
C ARG A 2 49.28 55.16 7.32
N VAL A 3 49.15 54.38 8.40
CA VAL A 3 48.83 52.96 8.36
C VAL A 3 47.33 52.84 8.33
N LEU A 4 46.75 52.32 7.23
CA LEU A 4 45.34 51.94 7.13
C LEU A 4 45.16 50.60 7.86
N GLN A 5 44.35 50.57 8.93
CA GLN A 5 43.86 49.34 9.53
C GLN A 5 42.59 48.91 8.75
N ALA A 6 42.66 47.75 8.08
CA ALA A 6 41.52 47.13 7.45
C ALA A 6 40.75 46.31 8.50
N ALA A 7 39.52 46.71 8.81
CA ALA A 7 38.61 45.92 9.67
C ALA A 7 38.01 44.77 8.85
N VAL A 8 38.32 43.52 9.22
CA VAL A 8 37.68 42.35 8.66
C VAL A 8 36.36 42.11 9.37
N VAL A 9 35.25 42.36 8.65
CA VAL A 9 33.90 42.03 9.14
C VAL A 9 33.64 40.56 8.82
N ILE A 10 33.63 39.70 9.86
CA ILE A 10 33.21 38.29 9.73
C ILE A 10 31.68 38.25 9.76
N LEU A 11 31.02 38.07 8.62
CA LEU A 11 29.61 37.77 8.52
C LEU A 11 29.38 36.29 8.97
N VAL A 12 28.93 36.10 10.21
CA VAL A 12 28.43 34.80 10.67
C VAL A 12 27.04 34.61 10.08
N SER A 13 26.93 33.79 9.02
CA SER A 13 25.64 33.36 8.48
C SER A 13 25.05 32.35 9.45
N ALA A 14 24.03 32.77 10.23
CA ALA A 14 23.20 31.86 10.99
C ALA A 14 22.38 30.98 10.03
N ALA A 15 22.72 29.70 9.93
CA ALA A 15 21.89 28.74 9.25
C ALA A 15 20.52 28.67 9.95
N PRO A 16 19.39 28.64 9.21
CA PRO A 16 18.09 28.53 9.85
C PRO A 16 18.02 27.17 10.58
N VAL A 17 17.86 27.24 11.90
CA VAL A 17 17.55 26.06 12.73
C VAL A 17 16.08 25.75 12.49
N TRP A 18 15.80 24.78 11.63
CA TRP A 18 14.47 24.23 11.46
C TRP A 18 14.07 23.57 12.79
N PRO A 19 12.87 23.88 13.36
CA PRO A 19 12.44 23.21 14.56
C PRO A 19 12.38 21.71 14.29
N GLN A 20 13.17 20.95 15.02
CA GLN A 20 13.13 19.48 14.96
C GLN A 20 11.72 19.06 15.39
N ALA A 21 10.89 18.58 14.46
CA ALA A 21 9.54 18.12 14.75
C ALA A 21 9.60 17.13 15.92
N ALA A 22 8.76 17.35 16.94
CA ALA A 22 8.75 16.52 18.12
C ALA A 22 8.62 15.04 17.72
N ARG A 23 9.57 14.23 18.17
CA ARG A 23 9.63 12.80 17.83
C ARG A 23 8.38 12.10 18.34
N LEU A 24 7.63 11.43 17.46
CA LEU A 24 6.46 10.66 17.85
C LEU A 24 6.87 9.51 18.77
N LYS A 25 6.02 9.19 19.75
CA LYS A 25 6.36 8.23 20.81
C LYS A 25 5.45 7.00 20.88
N THR A 26 4.37 6.97 20.08
CA THR A 26 3.39 5.88 20.08
C THR A 26 3.03 5.50 18.65
N ALA A 27 2.53 4.28 18.46
CA ALA A 27 1.99 3.83 17.18
C ALA A 27 0.82 4.72 16.72
N ASP A 28 -0.11 5.04 17.63
CA ASP A 28 -1.26 5.90 17.32
C ASP A 28 -0.85 7.28 16.81
N ALA A 29 0.21 7.87 17.38
CA ALA A 29 0.72 9.16 16.91
C ALA A 29 1.30 9.06 15.49
N VAL A 30 1.96 7.94 15.15
CA VAL A 30 2.47 7.69 13.78
C VAL A 30 1.31 7.49 12.81
N LEU A 31 0.32 6.68 13.19
CA LEU A 31 -0.88 6.43 12.36
C LEU A 31 -1.71 7.70 12.16
N GLY A 32 -1.91 8.50 13.22
CA GLY A 32 -2.60 9.79 13.11
C GLY A 32 -1.88 10.75 12.16
N ARG A 33 -0.54 10.78 12.18
CA ARG A 33 0.23 11.57 11.22
C ARG A 33 0.10 11.04 9.79
N TYR A 34 0.09 9.73 9.59
CA TYR A 34 -0.17 9.11 8.29
C TYR A 34 -1.55 9.48 7.77
N GLN A 35 -2.60 9.39 8.58
CA GLN A 35 -3.96 9.81 8.22
C GLN A 35 -4.00 11.28 7.76
N GLN A 36 -3.33 12.17 8.50
CA GLN A 36 -3.22 13.59 8.11
C GLN A 36 -2.47 13.76 6.78
N ALA A 37 -1.37 13.03 6.57
CA ALA A 37 -0.59 13.08 5.34
C ALA A 37 -1.40 12.61 4.12
N LEU A 38 -2.32 11.65 4.28
CA LEU A 38 -3.23 11.20 3.23
C LEU A 38 -4.32 12.23 2.86
N GLY A 39 -4.52 13.27 3.64
CA GLY A 39 -5.57 14.29 3.44
C GLY A 39 -6.60 14.35 4.56
N GLY A 40 -6.36 13.60 5.67
CA GLY A 40 -7.17 13.61 6.88
C GLY A 40 -8.30 12.58 6.87
N VAL A 41 -8.85 12.35 8.06
CA VAL A 41 -9.91 11.35 8.33
C VAL A 41 -11.09 11.53 7.38
N ALA A 42 -11.60 12.75 7.23
CA ALA A 42 -12.79 13.03 6.40
C ALA A 42 -12.58 12.71 4.90
N ALA A 43 -11.34 12.77 4.39
CA ALA A 43 -11.05 12.38 3.02
C ALA A 43 -11.05 10.85 2.85
N ILE A 44 -10.54 10.13 3.85
CA ILE A 44 -10.48 8.67 3.86
C ILE A 44 -11.88 8.08 4.03
N GLU A 45 -12.70 8.59 4.95
CA GLU A 45 -14.08 8.12 5.21
C GLU A 45 -15.00 8.19 3.98
N LYS A 46 -14.74 9.13 3.08
CA LYS A 46 -15.52 9.29 1.84
C LYS A 46 -15.28 8.18 0.82
N VAL A 47 -14.20 7.40 0.95
CA VAL A 47 -13.88 6.33 0.01
C VAL A 47 -14.77 5.12 0.29
N GLN A 48 -15.79 4.93 -0.56
CA GLN A 48 -16.75 3.81 -0.47
C GLN A 48 -16.61 2.83 -1.64
N SER A 49 -15.91 3.24 -2.69
CA SER A 49 -15.56 2.42 -3.84
C SER A 49 -14.36 3.04 -4.55
N GLU A 50 -13.62 2.23 -5.27
CA GLU A 50 -12.56 2.71 -6.11
C GLU A 50 -12.42 1.91 -7.41
N THR A 51 -12.02 2.59 -8.47
CA THR A 51 -11.52 1.99 -9.70
C THR A 51 -10.13 2.52 -9.97
N VAL A 52 -9.15 1.62 -9.98
CA VAL A 52 -7.75 1.92 -10.33
C VAL A 52 -7.45 1.33 -11.70
N ARG A 53 -6.81 2.11 -12.57
CA ARG A 53 -6.30 1.65 -13.87
C ARG A 53 -4.81 1.92 -13.96
N GLY A 54 -4.12 1.06 -14.69
CA GLY A 54 -2.68 1.24 -14.84
C GLY A 54 -2.01 0.11 -15.59
N GLU A 55 -0.71 0.02 -15.36
CA GLU A 55 0.15 -1.00 -15.94
C GLU A 55 0.77 -1.84 -14.82
N VAL A 56 1.02 -3.10 -15.12
CA VAL A 56 1.75 -4.03 -14.26
C VAL A 56 2.88 -4.67 -15.03
N GLU A 57 4.04 -4.74 -14.39
CA GLU A 57 5.19 -5.50 -14.84
C GLU A 57 5.65 -6.46 -13.75
N ALA A 58 6.18 -7.61 -14.12
CA ALA A 58 6.70 -8.58 -13.18
C ALA A 58 7.88 -9.36 -13.76
N THR A 59 8.72 -9.90 -12.90
CA THR A 59 9.82 -10.80 -13.29
C THR A 59 9.31 -11.92 -14.17
N GLY A 60 9.94 -12.11 -15.34
CA GLY A 60 9.55 -13.12 -16.32
C GLY A 60 8.44 -12.70 -17.30
N MET A 61 7.87 -11.50 -17.17
CA MET A 61 6.97 -10.94 -18.18
C MET A 61 7.78 -10.33 -19.33
N ALA A 62 7.43 -10.67 -20.58
CA ALA A 62 8.09 -10.12 -21.75
C ALA A 62 7.73 -8.65 -22.03
N ALA A 63 6.55 -8.20 -21.58
CA ALA A 63 6.07 -6.83 -21.72
C ALA A 63 5.07 -6.51 -20.60
N LYS A 64 4.88 -5.20 -20.34
CA LYS A 64 3.87 -4.72 -19.40
C LYS A 64 2.47 -5.14 -19.81
N ALA A 65 1.63 -5.45 -18.83
CA ALA A 65 0.21 -5.69 -19.00
C ALA A 65 -0.57 -4.47 -18.47
N THR A 66 -1.77 -4.25 -18.99
CA THR A 66 -2.70 -3.28 -18.41
C THR A 66 -3.55 -3.95 -17.33
N PHE A 67 -4.00 -3.17 -16.36
CA PHE A 67 -4.93 -3.68 -15.36
C PHE A 67 -6.06 -2.70 -15.06
N VAL A 68 -7.16 -3.27 -14.58
CA VAL A 68 -8.27 -2.56 -13.94
C VAL A 68 -8.55 -3.26 -12.61
N TYR A 69 -8.40 -2.53 -11.52
CA TYR A 69 -8.78 -2.96 -10.18
C TYR A 69 -10.03 -2.18 -9.76
N GLN A 70 -11.04 -2.88 -9.27
CA GLN A 70 -12.28 -2.32 -8.77
C GLN A 70 -12.54 -2.88 -7.39
N ALA A 71 -12.84 -2.02 -6.42
CA ALA A 71 -13.08 -2.42 -5.04
C ALA A 71 -14.24 -1.68 -4.39
N LYS A 72 -14.90 -2.37 -3.47
CA LYS A 72 -15.78 -1.89 -2.41
C LYS A 72 -15.26 -2.45 -1.08
N PRO A 73 -15.71 -1.95 0.07
CA PRO A 73 -15.31 -2.53 1.35
C PRO A 73 -15.47 -4.06 1.35
N PHE A 74 -14.35 -4.74 1.59
CA PHE A 74 -14.26 -6.21 1.66
C PHE A 74 -14.56 -6.97 0.36
N LYS A 75 -14.47 -6.32 -0.81
CA LYS A 75 -14.63 -6.95 -2.14
C LYS A 75 -13.69 -6.33 -3.14
N PHE A 76 -13.17 -7.14 -4.07
CA PHE A 76 -12.45 -6.63 -5.21
C PHE A 76 -12.57 -7.52 -6.45
N VAL A 77 -12.30 -6.92 -7.60
CA VAL A 77 -12.02 -7.61 -8.87
C VAL A 77 -10.84 -6.91 -9.53
N LEU A 78 -9.81 -7.69 -9.84
CA LEU A 78 -8.63 -7.28 -10.61
C LEU A 78 -8.65 -7.99 -11.96
N ARG A 79 -8.63 -7.23 -13.05
CA ARG A 79 -8.48 -7.75 -14.42
C ARG A 79 -7.13 -7.30 -14.95
N VAL A 80 -6.32 -8.26 -15.38
CA VAL A 80 -5.01 -8.02 -16.00
C VAL A 80 -5.07 -8.51 -17.43
N LYS A 81 -4.82 -7.62 -18.39
CA LYS A 81 -4.80 -7.94 -19.81
C LYS A 81 -3.39 -7.79 -20.35
N ARG A 82 -2.83 -8.90 -20.81
CA ARG A 82 -1.49 -8.95 -21.41
C ARG A 82 -1.50 -8.45 -22.85
N PRO A 83 -0.35 -8.02 -23.41
CA PRO A 83 -0.24 -7.59 -24.82
C PRO A 83 -0.63 -8.68 -25.83
N ASP A 84 -0.44 -9.96 -25.48
CA ASP A 84 -0.84 -11.11 -26.31
C ASP A 84 -2.36 -11.40 -26.29
N GLY A 85 -3.14 -10.55 -25.60
CA GLY A 85 -4.59 -10.68 -25.48
C GLY A 85 -5.06 -11.60 -24.36
N VAL A 86 -4.16 -12.29 -23.67
CA VAL A 86 -4.51 -13.12 -22.50
C VAL A 86 -5.01 -12.23 -21.37
N GLU A 87 -6.19 -12.59 -20.84
CA GLU A 87 -6.79 -11.93 -19.68
C GLU A 87 -6.80 -12.89 -18.49
N ILE A 88 -6.42 -12.37 -17.33
CA ILE A 88 -6.51 -13.03 -16.03
C ILE A 88 -7.39 -12.16 -15.15
N THR A 89 -8.41 -12.75 -14.56
CA THR A 89 -9.28 -12.08 -13.61
C THR A 89 -9.17 -12.74 -12.25
N GLN A 90 -8.95 -11.92 -11.23
CA GLN A 90 -8.90 -12.35 -9.84
C GLN A 90 -9.91 -11.54 -9.05
N GLY A 91 -10.55 -12.16 -8.04
CA GLY A 91 -11.50 -11.44 -7.21
C GLY A 91 -11.71 -12.06 -5.86
N PHE A 92 -12.39 -11.26 -5.02
CA PHE A 92 -12.85 -11.63 -3.70
C PHE A 92 -14.25 -11.00 -3.49
N ASP A 93 -15.25 -11.80 -3.16
CA ASP A 93 -16.63 -11.34 -2.97
C ASP A 93 -16.98 -11.03 -1.51
N GLY A 94 -15.98 -11.08 -0.61
CA GLY A 94 -16.11 -10.94 0.84
C GLY A 94 -16.07 -12.29 1.58
N ARG A 95 -16.09 -13.41 0.84
CA ARG A 95 -16.11 -14.78 1.38
C ARG A 95 -15.17 -15.72 0.62
N ILE A 96 -15.11 -15.59 -0.69
CA ILE A 96 -14.41 -16.51 -1.59
C ILE A 96 -13.42 -15.70 -2.42
N SER A 97 -12.16 -16.11 -2.39
CA SER A 97 -11.13 -15.64 -3.31
C SER A 97 -11.01 -16.60 -4.49
N TRP A 98 -10.92 -16.05 -5.69
CA TRP A 98 -10.92 -16.82 -6.93
C TRP A 98 -10.03 -16.21 -8.01
N VAL A 99 -9.62 -17.06 -8.94
CA VAL A 99 -8.89 -16.67 -10.14
C VAL A 99 -9.48 -17.35 -11.36
N VAL A 100 -9.67 -16.60 -12.43
CA VAL A 100 -10.05 -17.11 -13.76
C VAL A 100 -8.93 -16.81 -14.74
N THR A 101 -8.48 -17.82 -15.46
CA THR A 101 -7.47 -17.77 -16.50
C THR A 101 -7.99 -18.46 -17.77
N PRO A 102 -7.31 -18.34 -18.92
CA PRO A 102 -7.65 -19.15 -20.11
C PRO A 102 -7.63 -20.67 -19.90
N LYS A 103 -6.94 -21.14 -18.84
CA LYS A 103 -6.89 -22.57 -18.48
C LYS A 103 -8.05 -23.02 -17.59
N GLY A 104 -8.88 -22.11 -17.11
CA GLY A 104 -10.01 -22.38 -16.25
C GLY A 104 -10.03 -21.51 -15.00
N ALA A 105 -10.98 -21.82 -14.10
CA ALA A 105 -11.17 -21.13 -12.82
C ALA A 105 -10.58 -21.95 -11.68
N SER A 106 -10.19 -21.26 -10.61
CA SER A 106 -9.80 -21.86 -9.33
C SER A 106 -10.28 -21.00 -8.17
N ILE A 107 -10.46 -21.64 -7.01
CA ILE A 107 -10.78 -20.98 -5.74
C ILE A 107 -9.50 -21.06 -4.90
N ASP A 108 -9.06 -19.90 -4.40
CA ASP A 108 -7.99 -19.83 -3.43
C ASP A 108 -8.56 -20.09 -2.04
N ARG A 109 -8.11 -21.16 -1.40
CA ARG A 109 -8.51 -21.58 -0.06
C ARG A 109 -7.40 -21.39 0.98
N ASP A 110 -6.22 -21.00 0.53
CA ASP A 110 -5.02 -20.91 1.37
C ASP A 110 -4.85 -19.52 1.97
N THR A 111 -5.35 -18.50 1.30
CA THR A 111 -5.32 -17.12 1.83
C THR A 111 -6.37 -16.95 2.91
N ALA A 112 -5.96 -16.47 4.08
CA ALA A 112 -6.87 -16.17 5.17
C ALA A 112 -7.87 -15.07 4.75
N VAL A 113 -9.16 -15.32 4.95
CA VAL A 113 -10.23 -14.35 4.61
C VAL A 113 -10.03 -13.04 5.35
N GLU A 114 -9.53 -13.05 6.57
CA GLU A 114 -9.19 -11.88 7.38
C GLU A 114 -8.10 -11.01 6.72
N ALA A 115 -7.08 -11.66 6.12
CA ALA A 115 -6.05 -10.94 5.38
C ALA A 115 -6.62 -10.25 4.14
N LEU A 116 -7.49 -10.93 3.38
CA LEU A 116 -8.17 -10.34 2.23
C LEU A 116 -9.10 -9.19 2.63
N ARG A 117 -9.80 -9.32 3.75
CA ARG A 117 -10.63 -8.22 4.28
C ARG A 117 -9.80 -7.00 4.63
N ARG A 118 -8.65 -7.19 5.30
CA ARG A 118 -7.72 -6.09 5.56
C ARG A 118 -7.26 -5.43 4.26
N ASP A 119 -6.85 -6.23 3.27
CA ASP A 119 -6.26 -5.74 2.01
C ASP A 119 -7.31 -5.06 1.10
N THR A 120 -8.59 -5.29 1.36
CA THR A 120 -9.74 -4.68 0.66
C THR A 120 -10.53 -3.70 1.52
N ASP A 121 -10.02 -3.35 2.69
CA ASP A 121 -10.55 -2.27 3.50
C ASP A 121 -10.12 -0.93 2.91
N LEU A 122 -11.00 -0.27 2.18
CA LEU A 122 -10.72 1.03 1.54
C LEU A 122 -10.41 2.14 2.56
N GLN A 123 -10.76 1.93 3.81
CA GLN A 123 -10.50 2.83 4.93
C GLN A 123 -9.43 2.28 5.88
N TYR A 124 -8.60 1.35 5.40
CA TYR A 124 -7.57 0.67 6.20
C TYR A 124 -6.72 1.63 7.05
N ALA A 125 -6.39 2.81 6.53
CA ALA A 125 -5.63 3.79 7.28
C ALA A 125 -6.33 4.26 8.59
N LEU A 126 -7.66 4.13 8.69
CA LEU A 126 -8.43 4.43 9.89
C LEU A 126 -8.58 3.19 10.80
N HIS A 127 -8.77 2.03 10.19
CA HIS A 127 -9.08 0.77 10.90
C HIS A 127 -7.84 -0.08 11.19
N GLN A 128 -6.67 0.42 10.85
CA GLN A 128 -5.42 -0.35 10.92
C GLN A 128 -5.17 -1.04 12.28
N PRO A 129 -5.38 -0.41 13.44
CA PRO A 129 -5.20 -1.07 14.73
C PRO A 129 -6.11 -2.30 14.92
N ASP A 130 -7.29 -2.32 14.30
CA ASP A 130 -8.30 -3.38 14.47
C ASP A 130 -7.87 -4.73 13.86
N TYR A 131 -6.83 -4.72 13.01
CA TYR A 131 -6.29 -5.93 12.39
C TYR A 131 -5.15 -6.57 13.16
N PHE A 132 -4.70 -5.94 14.27
CA PHE A 132 -3.56 -6.40 15.03
C PHE A 132 -3.93 -6.74 16.47
N GLN A 133 -3.41 -7.86 16.96
CA GLN A 133 -3.43 -8.18 18.39
C GLN A 133 -2.63 -7.14 19.19
N LYS A 134 -1.52 -6.71 18.60
CA LYS A 134 -0.62 -5.68 19.12
C LYS A 134 0.03 -4.95 17.95
N LEU A 135 0.08 -3.63 18.04
CA LEU A 135 0.80 -2.76 17.11
C LEU A 135 1.55 -1.72 17.94
N GLU A 136 2.86 -1.67 17.82
CA GLU A 136 3.69 -0.79 18.65
C GLU A 136 4.76 -0.08 17.84
N LEU A 137 5.17 1.09 18.30
CA LEU A 137 6.32 1.80 17.76
C LEU A 137 7.60 1.14 18.28
N ALA A 138 8.29 0.39 17.43
CA ALA A 138 9.54 -0.28 17.74
C ALA A 138 10.74 0.68 17.69
N GLY A 139 10.64 1.79 16.95
CA GLY A 139 11.71 2.79 16.89
C GLY A 139 11.71 3.62 15.62
N ILE A 140 12.91 4.16 15.33
CA ILE A 140 13.22 4.80 14.04
C ILE A 140 14.35 4.00 13.42
N THR A 141 14.22 3.70 12.12
CA THR A 141 15.21 2.96 11.34
C THR A 141 15.28 3.49 9.91
N ASP A 142 16.32 3.12 9.19
CA ASP A 142 16.38 3.34 7.75
C ASP A 142 15.71 2.17 7.01
N PHE A 143 14.81 2.49 6.08
CA PHE A 143 14.12 1.53 5.24
C PHE A 143 14.06 2.06 3.80
N GLU A 144 14.66 1.31 2.86
CA GLU A 144 14.69 1.65 1.42
C GLU A 144 15.18 3.09 1.14
N GLY A 145 16.16 3.57 1.91
CA GLY A 145 16.73 4.91 1.79
C GLY A 145 15.95 6.03 2.49
N HIS A 146 14.87 5.70 3.19
CA HIS A 146 14.07 6.62 3.97
C HIS A 146 14.30 6.43 5.46
N ARG A 147 14.39 7.51 6.23
CA ARG A 147 14.34 7.46 7.69
C ARG A 147 12.89 7.31 8.13
N CYS A 148 12.56 6.18 8.73
CA CYS A 148 11.17 5.79 9.01
C CYS A 148 10.91 5.54 10.50
N TYR A 149 9.73 5.92 10.96
CA TYR A 149 9.11 5.29 12.11
C TYR A 149 8.80 3.84 11.76
N TRP A 150 9.27 2.90 12.58
CA TRP A 150 9.03 1.49 12.41
C TRP A 150 7.97 1.02 13.40
N LEU A 151 6.81 0.64 12.88
CA LEU A 151 5.78 -0.05 13.64
C LEU A 151 5.93 -1.56 13.43
N HIS A 152 5.89 -2.30 14.53
CA HIS A 152 5.85 -3.77 14.53
C HIS A 152 4.52 -4.23 15.10
N GLY A 153 3.88 -5.18 14.41
CA GLY A 153 2.61 -5.74 14.85
C GLY A 153 2.45 -7.21 14.50
N THR A 154 1.66 -7.89 15.31
CA THR A 154 1.20 -9.26 15.06
C THR A 154 -0.30 -9.21 14.77
N THR A 155 -0.71 -9.67 13.61
CA THR A 155 -2.13 -9.70 13.19
C THR A 155 -2.95 -10.69 14.01
N HIS A 156 -4.28 -10.54 14.03
CA HIS A 156 -5.19 -11.49 14.71
C HIS A 156 -5.08 -12.92 14.18
N TRP A 157 -4.61 -13.12 12.93
CA TRP A 157 -4.33 -14.44 12.35
C TRP A 157 -2.87 -14.89 12.50
N GLY A 158 -2.12 -14.24 13.42
CA GLY A 158 -0.79 -14.69 13.86
C GLY A 158 0.36 -14.40 12.89
N LYS A 159 0.26 -13.35 12.08
CA LYS A 159 1.32 -12.94 11.15
C LYS A 159 2.02 -11.68 11.61
N ASP A 160 3.35 -11.71 11.60
CA ASP A 160 4.16 -10.53 11.83
C ASP A 160 4.11 -9.59 10.63
N ASN A 161 4.01 -8.30 10.93
CA ASN A 161 3.98 -7.23 9.97
C ASN A 161 4.82 -6.06 10.48
N ASN A 162 5.75 -5.60 9.67
CA ASN A 162 6.57 -4.44 9.94
C ASN A 162 6.19 -3.34 8.95
N GLN A 163 5.91 -2.14 9.48
CA GLN A 163 5.43 -1.00 8.71
C GLN A 163 6.39 0.16 8.88
N TYR A 164 6.67 0.87 7.79
CA TYR A 164 7.69 1.91 7.75
C TYR A 164 7.07 3.22 7.25
N TYR A 165 6.98 4.22 8.14
CA TYR A 165 6.41 5.53 7.87
C TYR A 165 7.50 6.58 7.85
N ASP A 166 7.63 7.30 6.74
CA ASP A 166 8.65 8.34 6.57
C ASP A 166 8.54 9.42 7.66
N VAL A 167 9.66 9.74 8.30
CA VAL A 167 9.70 10.68 9.43
C VAL A 167 9.36 12.11 8.99
N GLU A 168 9.66 12.49 7.75
CA GLU A 168 9.47 13.85 7.25
C GLU A 168 8.06 14.05 6.71
N THR A 169 7.57 13.14 5.88
CA THR A 169 6.28 13.25 5.21
C THR A 169 5.12 12.63 5.99
N GLY A 170 5.39 11.64 6.85
CA GLY A 170 4.38 10.83 7.52
C GLY A 170 3.76 9.77 6.62
N LEU A 171 4.14 9.68 5.35
CA LEU A 171 3.60 8.70 4.41
C LEU A 171 4.19 7.31 4.66
N LEU A 172 3.43 6.28 4.33
CA LEU A 172 3.87 4.89 4.36
C LEU A 172 4.87 4.64 3.22
N VAL A 173 6.07 4.19 3.57
CA VAL A 173 7.11 3.81 2.59
C VAL A 173 6.94 2.34 2.19
N GLY A 174 6.59 1.48 3.13
CA GLY A 174 6.38 0.08 2.81
C GLY A 174 6.08 -0.81 4.00
N TYR A 175 5.89 -2.07 3.64
CA TYR A 175 5.72 -3.19 4.57
C TYR A 175 6.79 -4.23 4.37
N ARG A 176 7.14 -4.93 5.46
CA ARG A 176 7.88 -6.19 5.42
C ARG A 176 7.12 -7.23 6.24
N PHE A 177 6.75 -8.34 5.61
CA PHE A 177 5.91 -9.37 6.20
C PHE A 177 6.27 -10.77 5.67
N GLN A 178 5.82 -11.80 6.36
CA GLN A 178 5.98 -13.17 5.88
C GLN A 178 5.02 -13.44 4.71
N ALA A 179 5.56 -13.78 3.55
CA ALA A 179 4.82 -13.87 2.28
C ALA A 179 3.76 -14.97 2.25
N ASP A 180 4.01 -16.11 2.92
CA ASP A 180 3.16 -17.30 2.86
C ASP A 180 3.17 -18.05 4.20
N ARG A 181 2.10 -18.85 4.44
CA ARG A 181 2.01 -19.73 5.62
C ARG A 181 3.05 -20.84 5.58
N LEU A 182 3.42 -21.31 4.38
CA LEU A 182 4.30 -22.46 4.16
C LEU A 182 5.73 -22.06 3.79
N SER A 183 5.96 -20.77 3.48
CA SER A 183 7.28 -20.25 3.12
C SER A 183 7.81 -19.32 4.20
N PRO A 184 9.05 -19.50 4.68
CA PRO A 184 9.72 -18.52 5.54
C PRO A 184 10.12 -17.24 4.78
N ALA A 185 9.84 -17.15 3.47
CA ALA A 185 10.24 -16.03 2.66
C ALA A 185 9.58 -14.74 3.14
N THR A 186 10.39 -13.70 3.32
CA THR A 186 9.92 -12.37 3.62
C THR A 186 9.53 -11.66 2.32
N ALA A 187 8.33 -11.10 2.28
CA ALA A 187 7.91 -10.18 1.24
C ALA A 187 8.13 -8.74 1.69
N THR A 188 8.49 -7.89 0.74
CA THR A 188 8.55 -6.44 0.92
C THR A 188 7.60 -5.81 -0.07
N GLN A 189 6.74 -4.92 0.42
CA GLN A 189 5.87 -4.09 -0.43
C GLN A 189 6.24 -2.63 -0.23
N LEU A 190 6.46 -1.90 -1.32
CA LEU A 190 6.85 -0.50 -1.33
C LEU A 190 5.74 0.35 -1.92
N PHE A 191 5.52 1.52 -1.34
CA PHE A 191 4.55 2.52 -1.74
C PHE A 191 5.26 3.81 -2.12
N GLN A 192 5.19 4.18 -3.39
CA GLN A 192 5.99 5.27 -3.93
C GLN A 192 5.12 6.20 -4.79
N VAL A 193 5.63 7.41 -5.02
CA VAL A 193 5.01 8.41 -5.92
C VAL A 193 3.55 8.71 -5.54
N TYR A 194 3.35 9.28 -4.36
CA TYR A 194 2.02 9.65 -3.89
C TYR A 194 1.39 10.77 -4.71
N ARG A 195 0.12 10.61 -5.11
CA ARG A 195 -0.67 11.60 -5.86
C ARG A 195 -2.12 11.62 -5.38
N SER A 196 -2.82 12.76 -5.59
CA SER A 196 -4.25 12.87 -5.38
C SER A 196 -5.02 12.77 -6.71
N PHE A 197 -6.19 12.12 -6.65
CA PHE A 197 -7.14 11.98 -7.76
C PHE A 197 -8.54 12.48 -7.33
N GLY A 198 -8.57 13.57 -6.55
CA GLY A 198 -9.82 14.11 -6.01
C GLY A 198 -10.28 13.45 -4.69
N GLY A 199 -9.45 12.57 -4.11
CA GLY A 199 -9.63 11.93 -2.82
C GLY A 199 -8.34 12.00 -2.00
N PRO A 200 -8.12 11.05 -1.07
CA PRO A 200 -6.88 10.95 -0.31
C PRO A 200 -5.67 10.75 -1.24
N LEU A 201 -4.46 11.02 -0.72
CA LEU A 201 -3.23 10.68 -1.43
C LEU A 201 -3.12 9.15 -1.59
N VAL A 202 -2.75 8.71 -2.79
CA VAL A 202 -2.55 7.30 -3.14
C VAL A 202 -1.13 7.10 -3.65
N ALA A 203 -0.45 6.06 -3.20
CA ALA A 203 0.80 5.62 -3.81
C ALA A 203 0.51 5.10 -5.22
N THR A 204 1.06 5.75 -6.24
CA THR A 204 0.81 5.39 -7.64
C THR A 204 1.79 4.38 -8.19
N THR A 205 2.83 4.05 -7.44
CA THR A 205 3.74 2.96 -7.75
C THR A 205 3.80 2.03 -6.54
N VAL A 206 3.36 0.80 -6.73
CA VAL A 206 3.37 -0.24 -5.69
C VAL A 206 4.23 -1.40 -6.18
N THR A 207 5.35 -1.64 -5.50
CA THR A 207 6.29 -2.71 -5.84
C THR A 207 6.28 -3.79 -4.77
N SER A 208 6.02 -5.03 -5.15
CA SER A 208 6.12 -6.20 -4.28
C SER A 208 7.34 -7.03 -4.67
N ARG A 209 8.16 -7.41 -3.68
CA ARG A 209 9.33 -8.26 -3.84
C ARG A 209 9.25 -9.46 -2.92
N THR A 210 9.45 -10.68 -3.47
CA THR A 210 9.50 -11.94 -2.71
C THR A 210 10.52 -12.85 -3.36
N GLY A 211 11.65 -13.12 -2.69
CA GLY A 211 12.80 -13.78 -3.30
C GLY A 211 13.23 -13.05 -4.57
N ASP A 212 13.38 -13.78 -5.68
CA ASP A 212 13.79 -13.23 -6.98
C ASP A 212 12.63 -12.61 -7.79
N ARG A 213 11.42 -12.65 -7.25
CA ARG A 213 10.23 -12.16 -7.93
C ARG A 213 9.97 -10.72 -7.53
N THR A 214 9.81 -9.86 -8.54
CA THR A 214 9.38 -8.48 -8.38
C THR A 214 8.15 -8.25 -9.24
N GLN A 215 7.16 -7.57 -8.70
CA GLN A 215 5.97 -7.12 -9.41
C GLN A 215 5.74 -5.65 -9.08
N THR A 216 5.53 -4.83 -10.11
CA THR A 216 5.28 -3.39 -9.95
C THR A 216 3.99 -3.02 -10.65
N PHE A 217 3.07 -2.43 -9.89
CA PHE A 217 1.87 -1.76 -10.40
C PHE A 217 2.14 -0.26 -10.48
N THR A 218 1.82 0.33 -11.63
CA THR A 218 1.89 1.78 -11.84
C THR A 218 0.50 2.29 -12.19
N TYR A 219 -0.09 3.12 -11.31
CA TYR A 219 -1.43 3.65 -11.47
C TYR A 219 -1.42 4.87 -12.39
N THR A 220 -2.30 4.87 -13.38
CA THR A 220 -2.50 5.98 -14.32
C THR A 220 -3.74 6.80 -13.98
N SER A 221 -4.75 6.17 -13.38
CA SER A 221 -5.95 6.85 -12.90
C SER A 221 -6.56 6.13 -11.70
N VAL A 222 -7.18 6.92 -10.82
CA VAL A 222 -8.01 6.44 -9.72
C VAL A 222 -9.32 7.23 -9.75
N SER A 223 -10.45 6.53 -9.61
CA SER A 223 -11.78 7.10 -9.51
C SER A 223 -12.50 6.52 -8.31
N TYR A 224 -13.26 7.35 -7.61
CA TYR A 224 -14.07 6.98 -6.45
C TYR A 224 -15.57 6.94 -6.76
N GLU A 225 -15.93 6.90 -8.05
CA GLU A 225 -17.33 6.78 -8.48
C GLU A 225 -17.96 5.49 -7.97
N PRO A 226 -19.25 5.52 -7.62
CA PRO A 226 -19.97 4.33 -7.16
C PRO A 226 -19.91 3.16 -8.14
N LEU A 227 -19.69 1.95 -7.62
CA LEU A 227 -19.67 0.73 -8.40
C LEU A 227 -20.95 -0.08 -8.14
N ALA A 228 -21.51 -0.70 -9.19
CA ALA A 228 -22.61 -1.65 -9.05
C ALA A 228 -22.15 -2.94 -8.35
N ASP A 229 -23.02 -3.58 -7.58
CA ASP A 229 -22.68 -4.83 -6.88
C ASP A 229 -22.44 -5.99 -7.85
N SER A 230 -23.05 -5.94 -9.04
CA SER A 230 -22.83 -6.92 -10.11
C SER A 230 -21.38 -7.04 -10.58
N VAL A 231 -20.55 -6.02 -10.36
CA VAL A 231 -19.09 -6.05 -10.65
C VAL A 231 -18.40 -7.17 -9.85
N PHE A 232 -18.90 -7.47 -8.65
CA PHE A 232 -18.30 -8.38 -7.68
C PHE A 232 -18.98 -9.76 -7.63
N GLU A 233 -19.94 -10.03 -8.53
CA GLU A 233 -20.57 -11.35 -8.63
C GLU A 233 -19.54 -12.40 -9.09
N LEU A 234 -19.69 -13.61 -8.54
CA LEU A 234 -18.84 -14.73 -8.93
C LEU A 234 -19.05 -15.08 -10.42
N PRO A 235 -17.97 -15.22 -11.19
CA PRO A 235 -18.05 -15.73 -12.56
C PRO A 235 -18.69 -17.14 -12.61
N GLU A 236 -19.41 -17.46 -13.68
CA GLU A 236 -20.07 -18.77 -13.84
C GLU A 236 -19.08 -19.94 -13.69
N ALA A 237 -17.85 -19.79 -14.24
CA ALA A 237 -16.81 -20.82 -14.09
C ALA A 237 -16.42 -21.06 -12.61
N VAL A 238 -16.51 -20.04 -11.75
CA VAL A 238 -16.26 -20.17 -10.31
C VAL A 238 -17.47 -20.79 -9.61
N LYS A 239 -18.70 -20.38 -9.97
CA LYS A 239 -19.94 -20.95 -9.42
C LYS A 239 -20.03 -22.45 -9.67
N MET A 240 -19.53 -22.95 -10.79
CA MET A 240 -19.47 -24.38 -11.09
C MET A 240 -18.55 -25.17 -10.15
N LEU A 241 -17.53 -24.54 -9.59
CA LEU A 241 -16.62 -25.19 -8.61
C LEU A 241 -17.19 -25.26 -7.20
N LEU A 242 -18.35 -24.64 -6.96
CA LEU A 242 -19.03 -24.61 -5.65
C LEU A 242 -20.19 -25.60 -5.56
N LYS A 243 -20.54 -26.21 -6.70
CA LYS A 243 -21.55 -27.30 -6.79
C LYS A 243 -20.92 -28.64 -6.50
#